data_63976a055ab99c0460bc048b9f837e6a
#
_entry.id   63976a055ab99c0460bc048b9f837e6a
#
_cell.length_a   1.000
_cell.length_b   1.000
_cell.length_c   1.000
_cell.angle_alpha   90.00
_cell.angle_beta   90.00
_cell.angle_gamma   90.00
#
_symmetry.space_group_name_H-M   'P 1'
#
loop_
_entity.id
_entity.type
_entity.pdbx_description
1 polymer ?
#
loop_
_entity_poly.entity_id
_entity_poly.type
_entity_poly.pdbx_seq_one_letter_code
_entity_poly.pdbx_strand_id
1 'polypeptide(L)'
;MVADNNTEALVTAKKLQPRIILIDFDLDGGDGVQLCRRMRTVSDAHITLLTARRDEATTIAGLAAGADDVLAKPFTSREVAARIQAILRRFPARPKAYAVEPYSENVSGRQVFGPLSVDVARREVFVADEQISLTRTEFEILATLAQRPGGVTTRQEMLHAVWGPRWAGSVTNIHVHISQLRRKLGDNPARPLLVLNVRGIGYRLAG
;
A
#
# COMPACT_ATOMS: atom_id res chain seq x y z
N MET A 1 -9.07 1.12 19.99
CA MET A 1 -9.52 2.51 20.29
C MET A 1 -10.46 2.90 19.16
N VAL A 2 -11.52 3.59 19.47
CA VAL A 2 -12.50 4.14 18.53
C VAL A 2 -12.39 5.66 18.65
N ALA A 3 -12.52 6.40 17.56
CA ALA A 3 -12.60 7.85 17.52
C ALA A 3 -14.01 8.23 17.04
N ASP A 4 -14.61 9.19 17.71
CA ASP A 4 -16.02 9.57 17.49
C ASP A 4 -16.18 10.63 16.40
N ASN A 5 -15.08 11.24 15.96
CA ASN A 5 -15.09 12.24 14.87
C ASN A 5 -13.74 12.32 14.13
N ASN A 6 -13.76 12.98 12.97
CA ASN A 6 -12.61 13.07 12.07
C ASN A 6 -11.40 13.78 12.70
N THR A 7 -11.61 14.81 13.51
CA THR A 7 -10.53 15.57 14.16
C THR A 7 -9.83 14.73 15.21
N GLU A 8 -10.61 14.06 16.06
CA GLU A 8 -10.08 13.14 17.07
C GLU A 8 -9.33 11.97 16.42
N ALA A 9 -9.87 11.40 15.33
CA ALA A 9 -9.22 10.34 14.58
C ALA A 9 -7.83 10.72 14.11
N LEU A 10 -7.66 11.93 13.54
CA LEU A 10 -6.37 12.41 13.04
C LEU A 10 -5.37 12.67 14.17
N VAL A 11 -5.81 13.32 15.27
CA VAL A 11 -4.97 13.58 16.46
C VAL A 11 -4.52 12.25 17.07
N THR A 12 -5.44 11.32 17.22
CA THR A 12 -5.19 10.00 17.80
C THR A 12 -4.22 9.19 16.92
N ALA A 13 -4.42 9.16 15.60
CA ALA A 13 -3.53 8.49 14.69
C ALA A 13 -2.10 9.05 14.73
N LYS A 14 -1.96 10.38 14.77
CA LYS A 14 -0.67 11.04 14.88
C LYS A 14 0.04 10.72 16.20
N LYS A 15 -0.71 10.66 17.31
CA LYS A 15 -0.16 10.39 18.66
C LYS A 15 0.21 8.91 18.83
N LEU A 16 -0.67 7.99 18.40
CA LEU A 16 -0.50 6.56 18.66
C LEU A 16 0.29 5.83 17.58
N GLN A 17 0.42 6.40 16.39
CA GLN A 17 1.06 5.78 15.22
C GLN A 17 0.59 4.32 15.04
N PRO A 18 -0.72 4.07 14.87
CA PRO A 18 -1.25 2.73 14.78
C PRO A 18 -0.72 2.03 13.52
N ARG A 19 -0.68 0.70 13.56
CA ARG A 19 -0.27 -0.10 12.40
C ARG A 19 -1.39 -0.30 11.40
N ILE A 20 -2.64 -0.27 11.87
CA ILE A 20 -3.86 -0.48 11.09
C ILE A 20 -4.90 0.54 11.52
N ILE A 21 -5.62 1.08 10.55
CA ILE A 21 -6.74 1.99 10.73
C ILE A 21 -7.91 1.42 9.92
N LEU A 22 -9.07 1.30 10.55
CA LEU A 22 -10.32 0.99 9.89
C LEU A 22 -11.15 2.28 9.84
N ILE A 23 -11.63 2.65 8.67
CA ILE A 23 -12.46 3.85 8.47
C ILE A 23 -13.77 3.40 7.83
N ASP A 24 -14.89 3.81 8.39
CA ASP A 24 -16.18 3.63 7.72
C ASP A 24 -16.26 4.61 6.53
N PHE A 25 -16.66 4.09 5.38
CA PHE A 25 -16.84 4.90 4.17
C PHE A 25 -18.02 5.88 4.33
N ASP A 26 -19.10 5.40 4.94
CA ASP A 26 -20.35 6.11 5.13
C ASP A 26 -20.43 6.67 6.58
N LEU A 27 -19.48 7.54 6.96
CA LEU A 27 -19.46 8.19 8.26
C LEU A 27 -20.61 9.19 8.42
N ASP A 28 -21.28 9.19 9.58
CA ASP A 28 -22.24 10.22 9.95
C ASP A 28 -21.57 11.60 9.97
N GLY A 29 -22.03 12.51 9.11
CA GLY A 29 -21.51 13.89 9.03
C GLY A 29 -20.13 14.04 8.38
N GLY A 30 -19.60 13.01 7.75
CA GLY A 30 -18.28 13.07 7.09
C GLY A 30 -18.11 12.09 5.94
N ASP A 31 -17.24 12.46 4.99
CA ASP A 31 -16.82 11.62 3.89
C ASP A 31 -15.60 10.80 4.35
N GLY A 32 -15.78 9.48 4.57
CA GLY A 32 -14.70 8.56 4.93
C GLY A 32 -13.55 8.56 3.93
N VAL A 33 -13.82 8.88 2.65
CA VAL A 33 -12.81 9.08 1.60
C VAL A 33 -11.95 10.30 1.89
N GLN A 34 -12.54 11.41 2.32
CA GLN A 34 -11.78 12.60 2.72
C GLN A 34 -10.98 12.36 4.00
N LEU A 35 -11.56 11.65 4.97
CA LEU A 35 -10.82 11.27 6.17
C LEU A 35 -9.62 10.39 5.80
N CYS A 36 -9.78 9.43 4.90
CA CYS A 36 -8.69 8.58 4.42
C CYS A 36 -7.55 9.42 3.80
N ARG A 37 -7.87 10.39 2.91
CA ARG A 37 -6.86 11.30 2.33
C ARG A 37 -6.10 12.09 3.40
N ARG A 38 -6.82 12.66 4.36
CA ARG A 38 -6.21 13.39 5.47
C ARG A 38 -5.38 12.48 6.37
N MET A 39 -5.83 11.25 6.59
CA MET A 39 -5.10 10.27 7.39
C MET A 39 -3.73 9.94 6.77
N ARG A 40 -3.62 9.87 5.45
CA ARG A 40 -2.34 9.66 4.74
C ARG A 40 -1.33 10.77 4.93
N THR A 41 -1.74 12.00 5.27
CA THR A 41 -0.79 13.07 5.56
C THR A 41 -0.16 12.97 6.95
N VAL A 42 -0.73 12.16 7.84
CA VAL A 42 -0.30 12.05 9.26
C VAL A 42 0.11 10.64 9.68
N SER A 43 -0.17 9.62 8.85
CA SER A 43 0.09 8.21 9.20
C SER A 43 0.39 7.35 7.97
N ASP A 44 1.37 6.46 8.10
CA ASP A 44 1.71 5.40 7.14
C ASP A 44 1.03 4.05 7.48
N ALA A 45 0.05 4.05 8.38
CA ALA A 45 -0.73 2.88 8.76
C ALA A 45 -1.37 2.20 7.54
N HIS A 46 -1.61 0.90 7.64
CA HIS A 46 -2.49 0.22 6.67
C HIS A 46 -3.94 0.66 6.90
N ILE A 47 -4.53 1.34 5.92
CA ILE A 47 -5.90 1.84 6.00
C ILE A 47 -6.82 0.92 5.22
N THR A 48 -7.84 0.36 5.90
CA THR A 48 -8.95 -0.35 5.26
C THR A 48 -10.23 0.47 5.37
N LEU A 49 -10.86 0.78 4.24
CA LEU A 49 -12.18 1.39 4.20
C LEU A 49 -13.26 0.30 4.30
N LEU A 50 -14.25 0.54 5.14
CA LEU A 50 -15.42 -0.33 5.32
C LEU A 50 -16.62 0.33 4.62
N THR A 51 -17.32 -0.38 3.73
CA THR A 51 -18.44 0.20 2.97
C THR A 51 -19.62 -0.74 2.86
N ALA A 52 -20.85 -0.20 2.86
CA ALA A 52 -22.05 -0.96 2.51
C ALA A 52 -22.20 -1.15 0.99
N ARG A 53 -21.49 -0.35 0.18
CA ARG A 53 -21.55 -0.39 -1.28
C ARG A 53 -20.61 -1.45 -1.84
N ARG A 54 -21.09 -2.23 -2.81
CA ARG A 54 -20.29 -3.30 -3.44
C ARG A 54 -19.91 -3.00 -4.88
N ASP A 55 -20.08 -1.74 -5.30
CA ASP A 55 -19.74 -1.30 -6.65
C ASP A 55 -18.23 -1.02 -6.79
N GLU A 56 -17.75 -1.16 -8.03
CA GLU A 56 -16.35 -0.95 -8.36
C GLU A 56 -15.94 0.52 -8.20
N ALA A 57 -16.84 1.46 -8.47
CA ALA A 57 -16.56 2.89 -8.38
C ALA A 57 -16.22 3.29 -6.93
N THR A 58 -16.96 2.77 -5.95
CA THR A 58 -16.68 2.96 -4.52
C THR A 58 -15.31 2.38 -4.14
N THR A 59 -14.99 1.18 -4.63
CA THR A 59 -13.68 0.56 -4.41
C THR A 59 -12.56 1.43 -4.99
N ILE A 60 -12.69 1.87 -6.23
CA ILE A 60 -11.71 2.75 -6.89
C ILE A 60 -11.55 4.07 -6.12
N ALA A 61 -12.65 4.72 -5.73
CA ALA A 61 -12.62 5.98 -4.98
C ALA A 61 -11.88 5.84 -3.64
N GLY A 62 -12.12 4.77 -2.90
CA GLY A 62 -11.45 4.47 -1.63
C GLY A 62 -9.95 4.26 -1.81
N LEU A 63 -9.55 3.41 -2.74
CA LEU A 63 -8.15 3.13 -3.03
C LEU A 63 -7.44 4.38 -3.58
N ALA A 64 -8.09 5.16 -4.46
CA ALA A 64 -7.55 6.42 -4.98
C ALA A 64 -7.38 7.49 -3.90
N ALA A 65 -8.14 7.42 -2.82
CA ALA A 65 -7.97 8.27 -1.65
C ALA A 65 -6.78 7.87 -0.76
N GLY A 66 -6.15 6.73 -1.04
CA GLY A 66 -4.99 6.23 -0.32
C GLY A 66 -5.30 5.07 0.64
N ALA A 67 -6.48 4.47 0.59
CA ALA A 67 -6.73 3.22 1.30
C ALA A 67 -5.87 2.09 0.69
N ASP A 68 -5.44 1.16 1.53
CA ASP A 68 -4.71 -0.04 1.10
C ASP A 68 -5.67 -1.17 0.72
N ASP A 69 -6.87 -1.17 1.30
CA ASP A 69 -7.91 -2.14 1.00
C ASP A 69 -9.31 -1.55 1.23
N VAL A 70 -10.31 -2.13 0.58
CA VAL A 70 -11.73 -1.81 0.77
C VAL A 70 -12.49 -3.10 1.09
N LEU A 71 -13.23 -3.09 2.20
CA LEU A 71 -13.99 -4.24 2.67
C LEU A 71 -15.50 -3.92 2.68
N ALA A 72 -16.26 -4.69 1.88
CA ALA A 72 -17.69 -4.52 1.80
C ALA A 72 -18.41 -5.17 3.00
N LYS A 73 -19.37 -4.45 3.57
CA LYS A 73 -20.35 -4.98 4.56
C LYS A 73 -21.42 -5.83 3.85
N PRO A 74 -22.03 -6.87 4.50
CA PRO A 74 -21.67 -7.36 5.81
C PRO A 74 -20.41 -8.23 5.79
N PHE A 75 -19.62 -8.13 6.85
CA PHE A 75 -18.45 -8.98 7.11
C PHE A 75 -18.54 -9.58 8.51
N THR A 76 -17.88 -10.70 8.72
CA THR A 76 -17.80 -11.32 10.05
C THR A 76 -16.60 -10.80 10.82
N SER A 77 -16.70 -10.76 12.15
CA SER A 77 -15.53 -10.42 13.01
C SER A 77 -14.36 -11.35 12.74
N ARG A 78 -14.60 -12.61 12.38
CA ARG A 78 -13.57 -13.58 12.03
C ARG A 78 -12.83 -13.20 10.73
N GLU A 79 -13.56 -12.69 9.74
CA GLU A 79 -12.95 -12.21 8.49
C GLU A 79 -12.05 -11.01 8.73
N VAL A 80 -12.55 -10.00 9.45
CA VAL A 80 -11.76 -8.81 9.81
C VAL A 80 -10.53 -9.21 10.61
N ALA A 81 -10.68 -10.07 11.63
CA ALA A 81 -9.57 -10.54 12.45
C ALA A 81 -8.51 -11.28 11.60
N ALA A 82 -8.93 -12.13 10.65
CA ALA A 82 -8.02 -12.86 9.77
C ALA A 82 -7.23 -11.90 8.86
N ARG A 83 -7.89 -10.86 8.30
CA ARG A 83 -7.25 -9.82 7.48
C ARG A 83 -6.24 -9.01 8.31
N ILE A 84 -6.64 -8.56 9.49
CA ILE A 84 -5.77 -7.84 10.43
C ILE A 84 -4.53 -8.68 10.75
N GLN A 85 -4.69 -9.95 11.11
CA GLN A 85 -3.56 -10.83 11.39
C GLN A 85 -2.64 -11.03 10.18
N ALA A 86 -3.20 -11.14 8.97
CA ALA A 86 -2.40 -11.25 7.74
C ALA A 86 -1.56 -9.99 7.50
N ILE A 87 -2.15 -8.80 7.69
CA ILE A 87 -1.47 -7.52 7.62
C ILE A 87 -0.36 -7.43 8.68
N LEU A 88 -0.66 -7.75 9.93
CA LEU A 88 0.29 -7.65 11.04
C LEU A 88 1.49 -8.59 10.88
N ARG A 89 1.33 -9.77 10.29
CA ARG A 89 2.44 -10.68 9.99
C ARG A 89 3.41 -10.12 8.94
N ARG A 90 2.90 -9.40 7.95
CA ARG A 90 3.69 -8.84 6.86
C ARG A 90 4.38 -7.55 7.22
N PHE A 91 3.75 -6.78 8.09
CA PHE A 91 4.26 -5.52 8.58
C PHE A 91 4.63 -5.67 10.07
N PRO A 92 5.75 -6.33 10.41
CA PRO A 92 6.21 -6.35 11.79
C PRO A 92 6.33 -4.93 12.31
N ALA A 93 6.14 -4.73 13.62
CA ALA A 93 6.35 -3.41 14.22
C ALA A 93 7.74 -2.90 13.80
N ARG A 94 7.83 -1.65 13.33
CA ARG A 94 9.15 -1.01 13.17
C ARG A 94 9.88 -1.19 14.50
N PRO A 95 11.09 -1.74 14.52
CA PRO A 95 11.90 -1.65 15.72
C PRO A 95 11.97 -0.14 16.05
N LYS A 96 11.65 0.23 17.30
CA LYS A 96 11.88 1.58 17.79
C LYS A 96 13.34 1.90 17.51
N ALA A 97 13.55 2.90 16.64
CA ALA A 97 14.85 3.46 16.30
C ALA A 97 16.00 2.45 16.52
N TYR A 98 16.44 1.77 15.47
CA TYR A 98 17.83 1.39 15.46
C TYR A 98 18.60 2.72 15.61
N ALA A 99 19.27 2.87 16.76
CA ALA A 99 20.41 3.75 16.80
C ALA A 99 21.23 3.40 15.57
N VAL A 100 21.44 4.39 14.71
CA VAL A 100 22.20 4.23 13.49
C VAL A 100 23.62 3.89 13.96
N GLU A 101 23.93 2.61 14.14
CA GLU A 101 25.28 2.15 14.04
C GLU A 101 25.72 2.58 12.63
N PRO A 102 26.88 3.22 12.47
CA PRO A 102 27.38 3.58 11.16
C PRO A 102 27.58 2.30 10.35
N TYR A 103 26.57 1.94 9.56
CA TYR A 103 26.65 0.79 8.67
C TYR A 103 27.77 1.03 7.68
N SER A 104 28.72 0.12 7.66
CA SER A 104 29.77 0.06 6.65
C SER A 104 29.13 0.14 5.25
N GLU A 105 29.65 1.00 4.41
CA GLU A 105 29.18 1.35 3.05
C GLU A 105 29.09 0.16 2.05
N ASN A 106 29.24 -1.08 2.50
CA ASN A 106 29.49 -2.24 1.63
C ASN A 106 28.40 -3.34 1.64
N VAL A 107 27.17 -3.09 2.15
CA VAL A 107 26.04 -4.01 1.94
C VAL A 107 24.90 -3.23 1.30
N SER A 108 25.05 -2.86 0.05
CA SER A 108 23.97 -2.26 -0.71
C SER A 108 23.00 -3.36 -1.15
N GLY A 109 21.99 -3.63 -0.33
CA GLY A 109 20.78 -4.34 -0.75
C GLY A 109 19.91 -3.52 -1.70
N ARG A 110 20.41 -2.40 -2.20
CA ARG A 110 19.72 -1.50 -3.11
C ARG A 110 19.77 -2.08 -4.54
N GLN A 111 18.62 -2.40 -5.05
CA GLN A 111 18.44 -2.86 -6.43
C GLN A 111 18.17 -1.67 -7.35
N VAL A 112 18.80 -1.63 -8.54
CA VAL A 112 18.71 -0.50 -9.48
C VAL A 112 18.04 -0.96 -10.78
N PHE A 113 17.05 -0.18 -11.23
CA PHE A 113 16.23 -0.41 -12.43
C PHE A 113 16.19 0.91 -13.24
N GLY A 114 17.21 1.19 -14.04
CA GLY A 114 17.36 2.48 -14.69
C GLY A 114 17.44 3.63 -13.67
N PRO A 115 16.52 4.62 -13.71
CA PRO A 115 16.50 5.71 -12.73
C PRO A 115 15.90 5.31 -11.36
N LEU A 116 15.19 4.18 -11.30
CA LEU A 116 14.56 3.68 -10.08
C LEU A 116 15.54 2.85 -9.26
N SER A 117 15.61 3.09 -7.96
CA SER A 117 16.31 2.21 -7.04
C SER A 117 15.47 1.90 -5.81
N VAL A 118 15.56 0.65 -5.34
CA VAL A 118 14.75 0.12 -4.26
C VAL A 118 15.65 -0.57 -3.25
N ASP A 119 15.62 -0.11 -2.01
CA ASP A 119 16.18 -0.81 -0.85
C ASP A 119 15.04 -1.48 -0.08
N VAL A 120 14.90 -2.79 -0.27
CA VAL A 120 13.83 -3.55 0.36
C VAL A 120 14.00 -3.63 1.87
N ALA A 121 15.25 -3.74 2.35
CA ALA A 121 15.53 -3.86 3.78
C ALA A 121 15.23 -2.58 4.55
N ARG A 122 15.60 -1.42 3.96
CA ARG A 122 15.33 -0.09 4.54
C ARG A 122 13.95 0.44 4.20
N ARG A 123 13.25 -0.20 3.25
CA ARG A 123 11.99 0.27 2.68
C ARG A 123 12.09 1.66 2.06
N GLU A 124 13.20 1.91 1.37
CA GLU A 124 13.48 3.18 0.70
C GLU A 124 13.39 3.01 -0.81
N VAL A 125 12.85 4.03 -1.46
CA VAL A 125 12.69 4.08 -2.91
C VAL A 125 13.17 5.43 -3.40
N PHE A 126 13.94 5.44 -4.48
CA PHE A 126 14.45 6.66 -5.10
C PHE A 126 14.23 6.61 -6.62
N VAL A 127 13.96 7.73 -7.21
CA VAL A 127 13.95 7.93 -8.67
C VAL A 127 14.88 9.10 -8.97
N ALA A 128 15.94 8.87 -9.77
CA ALA A 128 16.96 9.85 -10.07
C ALA A 128 17.51 10.53 -8.77
N ASP A 129 17.79 9.70 -7.75
CA ASP A 129 18.27 10.08 -6.41
C ASP A 129 17.30 10.88 -5.53
N GLU A 130 16.11 11.18 -6.01
CA GLU A 130 15.04 11.77 -5.21
C GLU A 130 14.28 10.68 -4.47
N GLN A 131 14.14 10.81 -3.13
CA GLN A 131 13.41 9.85 -2.32
C GLN A 131 11.89 9.95 -2.53
N ILE A 132 11.26 8.83 -2.84
CA ILE A 132 9.82 8.73 -3.12
C ILE A 132 9.09 8.10 -1.94
N SER A 133 8.09 8.81 -1.41
CA SER A 133 7.22 8.29 -0.35
C SER A 133 6.10 7.41 -0.91
N LEU A 134 6.16 6.12 -0.63
CA LEU A 134 5.13 5.15 -0.99
C LEU A 134 4.27 4.76 0.20
N THR A 135 2.99 4.42 -0.04
CA THR A 135 2.20 3.73 0.97
C THR A 135 2.76 2.32 1.18
N ARG A 136 2.31 1.65 2.26
CA ARG A 136 2.74 0.27 2.54
C ARG A 136 2.43 -0.67 1.38
N THR A 137 1.23 -0.60 0.84
CA THR A 137 0.80 -1.47 -0.26
C THR A 137 1.54 -1.18 -1.56
N GLU A 138 1.75 0.09 -1.90
CA GLU A 138 2.55 0.48 -3.07
C GLU A 138 3.99 -0.03 -2.97
N PHE A 139 4.60 0.07 -1.78
CA PHE A 139 5.93 -0.46 -1.53
C PHE A 139 5.98 -1.99 -1.67
N GLU A 140 5.02 -2.73 -1.11
CA GLU A 140 4.97 -4.19 -1.22
C GLU A 140 4.80 -4.66 -2.67
N ILE A 141 3.99 -3.95 -3.46
CA ILE A 141 3.86 -4.20 -4.89
C ILE A 141 5.22 -4.02 -5.57
N LEU A 142 5.88 -2.89 -5.33
CA LEU A 142 7.18 -2.59 -5.92
C LEU A 142 8.25 -3.60 -5.49
N ALA A 143 8.32 -3.92 -4.19
CA ALA A 143 9.24 -4.92 -3.65
C ALA A 143 9.00 -6.32 -4.25
N THR A 144 7.73 -6.69 -4.44
CA THR A 144 7.37 -7.98 -5.09
C THR A 144 7.88 -8.03 -6.52
N LEU A 145 7.74 -6.94 -7.28
CA LEU A 145 8.27 -6.85 -8.64
C LEU A 145 9.81 -6.86 -8.67
N ALA A 146 10.44 -6.18 -7.71
CA ALA A 146 11.89 -6.11 -7.60
C ALA A 146 12.56 -7.45 -7.27
N GLN A 147 11.85 -8.39 -6.65
CA GLN A 147 12.35 -9.75 -6.39
C GLN A 147 12.63 -10.56 -7.66
N ARG A 148 12.06 -10.17 -8.81
CA ARG A 148 12.25 -10.85 -10.11
C ARG A 148 12.63 -9.83 -11.18
N PRO A 149 13.86 -9.33 -11.19
CA PRO A 149 14.31 -8.35 -12.19
C PRO A 149 14.05 -8.83 -13.62
N GLY A 150 13.31 -8.04 -14.39
CA GLY A 150 12.89 -8.40 -15.76
C GLY A 150 11.86 -9.54 -15.88
N GLY A 151 11.61 -10.28 -14.79
CA GLY A 151 10.62 -11.35 -14.73
C GLY A 151 9.19 -10.83 -14.54
N VAL A 152 8.22 -11.61 -15.02
CA VAL A 152 6.80 -11.27 -14.89
C VAL A 152 6.24 -11.80 -13.58
N THR A 153 5.58 -10.94 -12.82
CA THR A 153 4.74 -11.32 -11.68
C THR A 153 3.28 -11.32 -12.12
N THR A 154 2.61 -12.45 -12.01
CA THR A 154 1.20 -12.55 -12.36
C THR A 154 0.33 -11.76 -11.38
N ARG A 155 -0.89 -11.40 -11.80
CA ARG A 155 -1.84 -10.72 -10.90
C ARG A 155 -2.13 -11.55 -9.65
N GLN A 156 -2.26 -12.86 -9.80
CA GLN A 156 -2.53 -13.76 -8.68
C GLN A 156 -1.34 -13.85 -7.71
N GLU A 157 -0.11 -13.99 -8.22
CA GLU A 157 1.10 -13.95 -7.39
C GLU A 157 1.19 -12.63 -6.62
N MET A 158 0.91 -11.51 -7.27
CA MET A 158 0.91 -10.18 -6.63
C MET A 158 -0.17 -10.06 -5.54
N LEU A 159 -1.40 -10.53 -5.80
CA LEU A 159 -2.46 -10.56 -4.79
C LEU A 159 -2.04 -11.40 -3.58
N HIS A 160 -1.47 -12.56 -3.80
CA HIS A 160 -1.00 -13.43 -2.73
C HIS A 160 0.18 -12.82 -1.97
N ALA A 161 1.11 -12.19 -2.67
CA ALA A 161 2.26 -11.54 -2.05
C ALA A 161 1.85 -10.35 -1.19
N VAL A 162 0.94 -9.50 -1.68
CA VAL A 162 0.59 -8.22 -1.04
C VAL A 162 -0.53 -8.37 -0.01
N TRP A 163 -1.57 -9.15 -0.29
CA TRP A 163 -2.74 -9.30 0.61
C TRP A 163 -2.88 -10.69 1.23
N GLY A 164 -2.24 -11.71 0.67
CA GLY A 164 -2.23 -13.07 1.20
C GLY A 164 -3.08 -14.08 0.42
N PRO A 165 -2.77 -15.38 0.61
CA PRO A 165 -3.40 -16.44 -0.19
C PRO A 165 -4.90 -16.61 0.09
N ARG A 166 -5.40 -16.08 1.20
CA ARG A 166 -6.82 -16.14 1.58
C ARG A 166 -7.57 -14.82 1.33
N TRP A 167 -6.92 -13.85 0.67
CA TRP A 167 -7.59 -12.61 0.35
C TRP A 167 -8.57 -12.80 -0.82
N ALA A 168 -9.81 -12.39 -0.62
CA ALA A 168 -10.92 -12.58 -1.56
C ALA A 168 -11.37 -11.26 -2.23
N GLY A 169 -10.51 -10.24 -2.27
CA GLY A 169 -10.81 -8.96 -2.91
C GLY A 169 -10.64 -8.97 -4.43
N SER A 170 -10.87 -7.83 -5.06
CA SER A 170 -10.85 -7.67 -6.51
C SER A 170 -9.43 -7.43 -7.08
N VAL A 171 -9.19 -7.90 -8.29
CA VAL A 171 -8.01 -7.54 -9.10
C VAL A 171 -7.91 -6.02 -9.33
N THR A 172 -9.03 -5.31 -9.26
CA THR A 172 -9.10 -3.84 -9.31
C THR A 172 -8.17 -3.18 -8.29
N ASN A 173 -7.97 -3.77 -7.11
CA ASN A 173 -7.03 -3.27 -6.11
C ASN A 173 -5.61 -3.14 -6.70
N ILE A 174 -5.13 -4.16 -7.43
CA ILE A 174 -3.80 -4.10 -8.06
C ILE A 174 -3.74 -2.96 -9.07
N HIS A 175 -4.75 -2.85 -9.94
CA HIS A 175 -4.76 -1.84 -11.00
C HIS A 175 -4.68 -0.42 -10.43
N VAL A 176 -5.45 -0.14 -9.38
CA VAL A 176 -5.46 1.18 -8.74
C VAL A 176 -4.12 1.46 -8.06
N HIS A 177 -3.59 0.51 -7.29
CA HIS A 177 -2.29 0.70 -6.65
C HIS A 177 -1.13 0.82 -7.65
N ILE A 178 -1.12 0.07 -8.74
CA ILE A 178 -0.14 0.23 -9.84
C ILE A 178 -0.25 1.62 -10.47
N SER A 179 -1.47 2.13 -10.67
CA SER A 179 -1.67 3.47 -11.20
C SER A 179 -1.13 4.56 -10.26
N GLN A 180 -1.38 4.42 -8.94
CA GLN A 180 -0.86 5.32 -7.92
C GLN A 180 0.68 5.24 -7.83
N LEU A 181 1.23 4.02 -7.85
CA LEU A 181 2.66 3.77 -7.84
C LEU A 181 3.34 4.45 -9.02
N ARG A 182 2.85 4.24 -10.26
CA ARG A 182 3.37 4.90 -11.46
C ARG A 182 3.38 6.42 -11.31
N ARG A 183 2.27 7.00 -10.85
CA ARG A 183 2.17 8.45 -10.65
C ARG A 183 3.24 8.96 -9.70
N LYS A 184 3.52 8.26 -8.60
CA LYS A 184 4.54 8.64 -7.62
C LYS A 184 5.96 8.47 -8.16
N LEU A 185 6.19 7.45 -8.97
CA LEU A 185 7.48 7.21 -9.65
C LEU A 185 7.71 8.12 -10.87
N GLY A 186 6.75 8.97 -11.24
CA GLY A 186 6.83 9.74 -12.49
C GLY A 186 6.74 8.88 -13.76
N ASP A 187 6.26 7.63 -13.64
CA ASP A 187 6.13 6.68 -14.75
C ASP A 187 4.81 6.91 -15.49
N ASN A 188 4.88 7.33 -16.75
CA ASN A 188 3.70 7.69 -17.54
C ASN A 188 2.81 6.46 -17.81
N PRO A 189 1.54 6.43 -17.33
CA PRO A 189 0.65 5.28 -17.53
C PRO A 189 0.39 4.92 -18.99
N ALA A 190 0.42 5.89 -19.91
CA ALA A 190 0.20 5.67 -21.34
C ALA A 190 1.43 5.07 -22.04
N ARG A 191 2.63 5.33 -21.51
CA ARG A 191 3.92 4.78 -21.99
C ARG A 191 4.81 4.47 -20.80
N PRO A 192 4.49 3.44 -20.01
CA PRO A 192 5.25 3.13 -18.81
C PRO A 192 6.65 2.65 -19.18
N LEU A 193 7.65 3.16 -18.46
CA LEU A 193 9.06 2.82 -18.63
C LEU A 193 9.62 2.02 -17.45
N LEU A 194 8.99 2.11 -16.28
CA LEU A 194 9.45 1.45 -15.05
C LEU A 194 8.60 0.23 -14.70
N VAL A 195 7.30 0.43 -14.54
CA VAL A 195 6.37 -0.64 -14.20
C VAL A 195 5.59 -1.04 -15.45
N LEU A 196 6.03 -2.08 -16.13
CA LEU A 196 5.49 -2.52 -17.40
C LEU A 196 4.29 -3.46 -17.22
N ASN A 197 3.27 -3.29 -18.06
CA ASN A 197 2.13 -4.22 -18.12
C ASN A 197 2.43 -5.34 -19.12
N VAL A 198 2.33 -6.60 -18.68
CA VAL A 198 2.36 -7.77 -19.55
C VAL A 198 0.93 -8.20 -19.77
N ARG A 199 0.41 -7.88 -20.99
CA ARG A 199 -0.99 -8.04 -21.34
C ARG A 199 -1.50 -9.46 -21.06
N GLY A 200 -2.62 -9.55 -20.35
CA GLY A 200 -3.26 -10.82 -19.98
C GLY A 200 -2.60 -11.56 -18.81
N ILE A 201 -1.37 -11.21 -18.39
CA ILE A 201 -0.59 -11.96 -17.41
C ILE A 201 -0.45 -11.15 -16.10
N GLY A 202 0.23 -10.01 -16.13
CA GLY A 202 0.57 -9.27 -14.90
C GLY A 202 1.47 -8.07 -15.18
N TYR A 203 2.49 -7.90 -14.33
CA TYR A 203 3.40 -6.77 -14.37
C TYR A 203 4.85 -7.21 -14.20
N ARG A 204 5.78 -6.37 -14.64
CA ARG A 204 7.22 -6.51 -14.39
C ARG A 204 7.88 -5.15 -14.23
N LEU A 205 9.02 -5.09 -13.56
CA LEU A 205 9.91 -3.95 -13.67
C LEU A 205 10.71 -4.02 -14.97
N ALA A 206 10.97 -2.86 -15.56
CA ALA A 206 11.98 -2.75 -16.61
C ALA A 206 13.33 -3.15 -16.01
N GLY A 207 14.08 -3.97 -16.75
CA GLY A 207 15.44 -4.35 -16.40
C GLY A 207 16.43 -3.31 -16.89
#